data_7ecd1317cf903bdd72c323225f0ebd3a
#
_entry.id   7ecd1317cf903bdd72c323225f0ebd3a
#
_cell.length_a   1.000
_cell.length_b   1.000
_cell.length_c   1.000
_cell.angle_alpha   90.00
_cell.angle_beta   90.00
_cell.angle_gamma   90.00
#
_symmetry.space_group_name_H-M   'P 1'
#
loop_
_entity.id
_entity.type
_entity.pdbx_description
1 polymer ?
#
loop_
_entity_poly.entity_id
_entity_poly.type
_entity_poly.pdbx_seq_one_letter_code
_entity_poly.pdbx_strand_id
1 'polypeptide(L)'
;LLGSAYATFTARSAERESPLTRVASACGYTAMALGNHDFDHGTALPASQNPHLHERLLCCNVTDEEGHPIFHPYRLVQARGIRVGIVGAVTGALPQLTAFRNTQHIHVLDAVESIRTTVNRIRADVDLLIVAYHGGIECDMASGRPTQYDTGEDQAYRILSTIPGID
;
A
#
# COMPACT_ATOMS: atom_id res chain seq x y z
N LEU A 1 -2.90 -0.84 -10.16
CA LEU A 1 -2.61 -1.45 -11.48
C LEU A 1 -3.59 -2.55 -11.85
N LEU A 2 -4.17 -3.28 -10.91
CA LEU A 2 -4.94 -4.50 -11.18
C LEU A 2 -6.47 -4.30 -11.23
N GLY A 3 -7.00 -3.12 -10.93
CA GLY A 3 -8.44 -2.82 -10.91
C GLY A 3 -9.07 -2.53 -12.28
N SER A 4 -8.52 -3.00 -13.39
CA SER A 4 -9.06 -2.77 -14.73
C SER A 4 -9.59 -4.05 -15.38
N ALA A 5 -10.51 -3.92 -16.34
CA ALA A 5 -10.96 -5.05 -17.16
C ALA A 5 -9.79 -5.75 -17.87
N TYR A 6 -8.77 -4.98 -18.24
CA TYR A 6 -7.56 -5.51 -18.85
C TYR A 6 -6.72 -6.34 -17.87
N ALA A 7 -6.59 -5.89 -16.61
CA ALA A 7 -5.93 -6.66 -15.58
C ALA A 7 -6.69 -7.97 -15.29
N THR A 8 -8.03 -7.93 -15.27
CA THR A 8 -8.87 -9.13 -15.12
C THR A 8 -8.65 -10.10 -16.29
N PHE A 9 -8.52 -9.60 -17.51
CA PHE A 9 -8.22 -10.42 -18.67
C PHE A 9 -6.84 -11.08 -18.53
N THR A 10 -5.80 -10.33 -18.20
CA THR A 10 -4.43 -10.86 -18.05
C THR A 10 -4.29 -11.82 -16.88
N ALA A 11 -5.03 -11.60 -15.78
CA ALA A 11 -5.06 -12.53 -14.64
C ALA A 11 -5.61 -13.92 -14.99
N ARG A 12 -6.45 -14.00 -16.03
CA ARG A 12 -7.04 -15.25 -16.55
C ARG A 12 -6.23 -15.84 -17.70
N SER A 13 -5.26 -15.11 -18.24
CA SER A 13 -4.41 -15.61 -19.31
C SER A 13 -3.26 -16.43 -18.76
N ALA A 14 -2.70 -17.33 -19.58
CA ALA A 14 -1.51 -18.10 -19.24
C ALA A 14 -0.21 -17.27 -19.31
N GLU A 15 -0.29 -16.00 -19.63
CA GLU A 15 0.86 -15.11 -19.69
C GLU A 15 1.39 -14.83 -18.28
N ARG A 16 2.69 -15.06 -18.09
CA ARG A 16 3.36 -14.92 -16.79
C ARG A 16 3.55 -13.48 -16.35
N GLU A 17 3.47 -12.52 -17.26
CA GLU A 17 3.72 -11.12 -16.97
C GLU A 17 2.69 -10.22 -17.66
N SER A 18 1.96 -9.45 -16.86
CA SER A 18 1.02 -8.45 -17.37
C SER A 18 1.75 -7.33 -18.11
N PRO A 19 1.27 -6.86 -19.27
CA PRO A 19 1.78 -5.65 -19.90
C PRO A 19 1.80 -4.43 -18.98
N LEU A 20 0.88 -4.33 -17.99
CA LEU A 20 0.88 -3.24 -17.00
C LEU A 20 2.10 -3.33 -16.08
N THR A 21 2.48 -4.52 -15.64
CA THR A 21 3.68 -4.71 -14.81
C THR A 21 4.95 -4.46 -15.60
N ARG A 22 4.98 -4.80 -16.90
CA ARG A 22 6.09 -4.46 -17.80
C ARG A 22 6.26 -2.94 -17.97
N VAL A 23 5.15 -2.23 -18.17
CA VAL A 23 5.18 -0.75 -18.25
C VAL A 23 5.65 -0.16 -16.92
N ALA A 24 5.13 -0.62 -15.79
CA ALA A 24 5.57 -0.14 -14.47
C ALA A 24 7.07 -0.38 -14.24
N SER A 25 7.58 -1.55 -14.66
CA SER A 25 9.02 -1.83 -14.59
C SER A 25 9.83 -0.90 -15.50
N ALA A 26 9.37 -0.67 -16.73
CA ALA A 26 10.04 0.22 -17.68
C ALA A 26 10.03 1.69 -17.25
N CYS A 27 8.99 2.14 -16.54
CA CYS A 27 8.92 3.48 -15.94
C CYS A 27 9.90 3.70 -14.78
N GLY A 28 10.54 2.65 -14.27
CA GLY A 28 11.58 2.77 -13.26
C GLY A 28 11.08 3.25 -11.89
N TYR A 29 9.83 2.93 -11.51
CA TYR A 29 9.33 3.27 -10.17
C TYR A 29 10.25 2.74 -9.08
N THR A 30 10.61 3.58 -8.14
CA THR A 30 11.44 3.23 -6.99
C THR A 30 10.64 2.45 -5.94
N ALA A 31 9.37 2.84 -5.72
CA ALA A 31 8.44 2.20 -4.81
C ALA A 31 7.02 2.38 -5.32
N MET A 32 6.12 1.50 -4.94
CA MET A 32 4.71 1.52 -5.32
C MET A 32 3.88 1.05 -4.13
N ALA A 33 2.94 1.88 -3.66
CA ALA A 33 1.94 1.44 -2.69
C ALA A 33 0.89 0.56 -3.37
N LEU A 34 0.41 -0.45 -2.65
CA LEU A 34 -0.72 -1.27 -3.08
C LEU A 34 -2.04 -0.54 -2.84
N GLY A 35 -3.00 -0.74 -3.74
CA GLY A 35 -4.38 -0.32 -3.58
C GLY A 35 -5.32 -1.51 -3.36
N ASN A 36 -6.58 -1.23 -2.98
CA ASN A 36 -7.58 -2.28 -2.75
C ASN A 36 -7.80 -3.17 -3.99
N HIS A 37 -7.78 -2.59 -5.18
CA HIS A 37 -7.92 -3.35 -6.43
C HIS A 37 -6.75 -4.29 -6.76
N ASP A 38 -5.59 -4.10 -6.14
CA ASP A 38 -4.48 -5.03 -6.32
C ASP A 38 -4.77 -6.40 -5.67
N PHE A 39 -5.78 -6.48 -4.81
CA PHE A 39 -6.27 -7.70 -4.16
C PHE A 39 -7.47 -8.34 -4.84
N ASP A 40 -7.99 -7.79 -5.94
CA ASP A 40 -9.17 -8.33 -6.65
C ASP A 40 -8.98 -9.76 -7.18
N HIS A 41 -7.73 -10.20 -7.29
CA HIS A 41 -7.35 -11.55 -7.73
C HIS A 41 -6.56 -12.33 -6.68
N GLY A 42 -6.61 -11.90 -5.41
CA GLY A 42 -5.84 -12.45 -4.29
C GLY A 42 -4.42 -11.89 -4.23
N THR A 43 -3.73 -12.19 -3.13
CA THR A 43 -2.38 -11.65 -2.83
C THR A 43 -1.27 -12.25 -3.69
N ALA A 44 -1.51 -13.40 -4.30
CA ALA A 44 -0.49 -14.07 -5.13
C ALA A 44 -0.21 -13.34 -6.45
N LEU A 45 -1.19 -12.60 -6.98
CA LEU A 45 -1.08 -12.02 -8.31
C LEU A 45 -0.04 -10.89 -8.40
N PRO A 46 -0.01 -9.90 -7.50
CA PRO A 46 1.04 -8.87 -7.50
C PRO A 46 2.45 -9.48 -7.38
N ALA A 47 2.61 -10.52 -6.58
CA ALA A 47 3.88 -11.19 -6.36
C ALA A 47 4.32 -12.06 -7.54
N SER A 48 3.38 -12.71 -8.22
CA SER A 48 3.67 -13.68 -9.29
C SER A 48 3.94 -13.03 -10.65
N GLN A 49 3.45 -11.84 -10.87
CA GLN A 49 3.49 -11.20 -12.19
C GLN A 49 4.83 -10.57 -12.56
N ASN A 50 5.64 -10.17 -11.59
CA ASN A 50 7.00 -9.69 -11.83
C ASN A 50 7.80 -9.71 -10.52
N PRO A 51 8.76 -10.63 -10.35
CA PRO A 51 9.57 -10.71 -9.13
C PRO A 51 10.34 -9.41 -8.83
N HIS A 52 10.82 -8.70 -9.85
CA HIS A 52 11.54 -7.43 -9.67
C HIS A 52 10.61 -6.29 -9.25
N LEU A 53 9.33 -6.37 -9.61
CA LEU A 53 8.33 -5.40 -9.17
C LEU A 53 7.90 -5.68 -7.72
N HIS A 54 7.83 -6.96 -7.33
CA HIS A 54 7.45 -7.37 -5.98
C HIS A 54 8.31 -6.68 -4.91
N GLU A 55 9.61 -6.58 -5.11
CA GLU A 55 10.53 -5.88 -4.20
C GLU A 55 10.23 -4.38 -4.04
N ARG A 56 9.43 -3.80 -4.94
CA ARG A 56 9.05 -2.38 -4.93
C ARG A 56 7.63 -2.14 -4.42
N LEU A 57 6.85 -3.23 -4.25
CA LEU A 57 5.50 -3.14 -3.70
C LEU A 57 5.56 -2.97 -2.19
N LEU A 58 4.90 -1.92 -1.70
CA LEU A 58 4.92 -1.57 -0.29
C LEU A 58 3.51 -1.68 0.31
N CYS A 59 3.41 -2.40 1.44
CA CYS A 59 2.20 -2.44 2.25
C CYS A 59 2.54 -2.87 3.69
N CYS A 60 2.40 -1.99 4.66
CA CYS A 60 2.77 -2.25 6.04
C CYS A 60 1.63 -2.84 6.89
N ASN A 61 0.40 -2.86 6.37
CA ASN A 61 -0.78 -3.26 7.13
C ASN A 61 -1.49 -4.52 6.58
N VAL A 62 -0.80 -5.32 5.76
CA VAL A 62 -1.33 -6.62 5.31
C VAL A 62 -0.35 -7.73 5.68
N THR A 63 -0.87 -8.74 6.40
CA THR A 63 -0.10 -9.91 6.84
C THR A 63 -0.76 -11.20 6.40
N ASP A 64 -0.02 -12.30 6.45
CA ASP A 64 -0.55 -13.65 6.33
C ASP A 64 -1.32 -14.08 7.61
N GLU A 65 -1.80 -15.31 7.63
CA GLU A 65 -2.53 -15.90 8.77
C GLU A 65 -1.67 -16.04 10.03
N GLU A 66 -0.35 -16.13 9.87
CA GLU A 66 0.64 -16.21 10.95
C GLU A 66 1.09 -14.83 11.46
N GLY A 67 0.64 -13.74 10.83
CA GLY A 67 0.98 -12.36 11.18
C GLY A 67 2.28 -11.86 10.55
N HIS A 68 2.86 -12.56 9.60
CA HIS A 68 4.04 -12.09 8.88
C HIS A 68 3.65 -11.14 7.75
N PRO A 69 4.41 -10.05 7.52
CA PRO A 69 4.18 -9.14 6.39
C PRO A 69 4.30 -9.88 5.06
N ILE A 70 3.28 -9.78 4.20
CA ILE A 70 3.29 -10.34 2.85
C ILE A 70 4.11 -9.46 1.89
N PHE A 71 4.10 -8.16 2.12
CA PHE A 71 4.81 -7.16 1.33
C PHE A 71 5.82 -6.42 2.18
N HIS A 72 6.77 -5.75 1.53
CA HIS A 72 7.68 -4.87 2.25
C HIS A 72 6.92 -3.71 2.89
N PRO A 73 7.05 -3.47 4.22
CA PRO A 73 6.32 -2.38 4.88
C PRO A 73 6.85 -1.01 4.47
N TYR A 74 8.13 -0.93 4.10
CA TYR A 74 8.80 0.30 3.68
C TYR A 74 10.00 -0.01 2.79
N ARG A 75 10.52 1.03 2.16
CA ARG A 75 11.78 1.00 1.41
C ARG A 75 12.66 2.17 1.82
N LEU A 76 13.95 1.90 1.99
CA LEU A 76 14.98 2.92 2.19
C LEU A 76 15.73 3.12 0.87
N VAL A 77 15.84 4.35 0.42
CA VAL A 77 16.54 4.72 -0.79
C VAL A 77 17.43 5.92 -0.56
N GLN A 78 18.51 6.01 -1.33
CA GLN A 78 19.37 7.19 -1.33
C GLN A 78 19.19 7.95 -2.64
N ALA A 79 18.81 9.22 -2.54
CA ALA A 79 18.59 10.10 -3.67
C ALA A 79 19.40 11.38 -3.49
N ARG A 80 20.40 11.62 -4.35
CA ARG A 80 21.22 12.82 -4.33
C ARG A 80 21.85 13.13 -2.95
N GLY A 81 22.26 12.09 -2.23
CA GLY A 81 22.86 12.24 -0.89
C GLY A 81 21.87 12.30 0.27
N ILE A 82 20.56 12.29 0.00
CA ILE A 82 19.50 12.30 1.01
C ILE A 82 18.98 10.87 1.21
N ARG A 83 18.83 10.44 2.46
CA ARG A 83 18.23 9.15 2.81
C ARG A 83 16.71 9.34 2.86
N VAL A 84 15.99 8.60 2.03
CA VAL A 84 14.53 8.68 1.93
C VAL A 84 13.93 7.37 2.40
N GLY A 85 13.01 7.44 3.35
CA GLY A 85 12.13 6.34 3.75
C GLY A 85 10.77 6.47 3.05
N ILE A 86 10.29 5.37 2.48
CA ILE A 86 8.97 5.33 1.84
C ILE A 86 8.18 4.20 2.49
N VAL A 87 7.09 4.54 3.16
CA VAL A 87 6.16 3.58 3.80
C VAL A 87 4.95 3.43 2.90
N GLY A 88 4.49 2.20 2.64
CA GLY A 88 3.25 1.93 1.92
C GLY A 88 2.16 1.40 2.83
N ALA A 89 0.91 1.77 2.58
CA ALA A 89 -0.25 1.20 3.25
C ALA A 89 -1.50 1.26 2.36
N VAL A 90 -2.42 0.34 2.59
CA VAL A 90 -3.74 0.30 1.96
C VAL A 90 -4.82 0.59 3.00
N THR A 91 -5.98 1.04 2.56
CA THR A 91 -7.13 1.26 3.44
C THR A 91 -7.46 0.06 4.32
N GLY A 92 -7.80 0.30 5.58
CA GLY A 92 -8.28 -0.72 6.52
C GLY A 92 -9.62 -1.34 6.11
N ALA A 93 -10.38 -0.67 5.23
CA ALA A 93 -11.64 -1.18 4.69
C ALA A 93 -11.45 -2.21 3.55
N LEU A 94 -10.23 -2.61 3.22
CA LEU A 94 -9.94 -3.58 2.16
C LEU A 94 -10.84 -4.83 2.21
N PRO A 95 -11.14 -5.47 3.36
CA PRO A 95 -12.02 -6.65 3.39
C PRO A 95 -13.47 -6.37 2.97
N GLN A 96 -13.94 -5.13 3.10
CA GLN A 96 -15.27 -4.70 2.66
C GLN A 96 -15.32 -4.34 1.17
N LEU A 97 -14.19 -3.93 0.60
CA LEU A 97 -14.05 -3.46 -0.79
C LEU A 97 -13.72 -4.58 -1.77
N THR A 98 -13.30 -5.73 -1.27
CA THR A 98 -12.84 -6.87 -2.08
C THR A 98 -13.62 -8.13 -1.74
N ALA A 99 -13.78 -9.04 -2.71
CA ALA A 99 -14.48 -10.32 -2.48
C ALA A 99 -13.77 -11.14 -1.39
N PHE A 100 -14.51 -11.65 -0.41
CA PHE A 100 -14.00 -12.40 0.74
C PHE A 100 -13.00 -13.51 0.34
N ARG A 101 -13.27 -14.25 -0.72
CA ARG A 101 -12.37 -15.32 -1.21
C ARG A 101 -10.95 -14.83 -1.55
N ASN A 102 -10.77 -13.53 -1.80
CA ASN A 102 -9.48 -12.93 -2.16
C ASN A 102 -8.71 -12.45 -0.94
N THR A 103 -9.39 -12.31 0.21
CA THR A 103 -8.80 -11.78 1.44
C THR A 103 -8.90 -12.76 2.63
N GLN A 104 -9.50 -13.94 2.43
CA GLN A 104 -9.73 -14.91 3.52
C GLN A 104 -8.44 -15.46 4.17
N HIS A 105 -7.29 -15.38 3.48
CA HIS A 105 -5.99 -15.87 3.95
C HIS A 105 -5.04 -14.74 4.36
N ILE A 106 -5.58 -13.55 4.59
CA ILE A 106 -4.79 -12.40 5.03
C ILE A 106 -5.49 -11.67 6.18
N HIS A 107 -4.69 -11.00 6.99
CA HIS A 107 -5.17 -10.03 7.96
C HIS A 107 -4.86 -8.62 7.48
N VAL A 108 -5.87 -7.75 7.50
CA VAL A 108 -5.72 -6.32 7.24
C VAL A 108 -5.73 -5.62 8.59
N LEU A 109 -4.58 -5.07 8.95
CA LEU A 109 -4.37 -4.37 10.22
C LEU A 109 -4.84 -2.92 10.10
N ASP A 110 -5.05 -2.26 11.24
CA ASP A 110 -5.31 -0.82 11.27
C ASP A 110 -4.19 -0.06 10.57
N ALA A 111 -4.56 0.75 9.56
CA ALA A 111 -3.59 1.45 8.72
C ALA A 111 -2.83 2.53 9.49
N VAL A 112 -3.52 3.27 10.39
CA VAL A 112 -2.92 4.34 11.20
C VAL A 112 -1.85 3.77 12.14
N GLU A 113 -2.17 2.69 12.85
CA GLU A 113 -1.23 2.07 13.79
C GLU A 113 -0.07 1.34 13.10
N SER A 114 -0.33 0.72 11.95
CA SER A 114 0.72 0.07 11.15
C SER A 114 1.70 1.10 10.56
N ILE A 115 1.19 2.23 10.05
CA ILE A 115 2.00 3.35 9.58
C ILE A 115 2.79 3.93 10.75
N ARG A 116 2.15 4.23 11.89
CA ARG A 116 2.81 4.76 13.10
C ARG A 116 3.98 3.88 13.53
N THR A 117 3.74 2.58 13.63
CA THR A 117 4.76 1.60 14.02
C THR A 117 5.94 1.61 13.05
N THR A 118 5.64 1.64 11.74
CA THR A 118 6.65 1.63 10.69
C THR A 118 7.45 2.95 10.67
N VAL A 119 6.76 4.10 10.78
CA VAL A 119 7.38 5.43 10.87
C VAL A 119 8.34 5.50 12.07
N ASN A 120 7.89 5.11 13.26
CA ASN A 120 8.72 5.11 14.47
C ASN A 120 9.97 4.24 14.32
N ARG A 121 9.84 3.12 13.59
CA ARG A 121 10.96 2.19 13.35
C ARG A 121 12.07 2.79 12.49
N ILE A 122 11.74 3.60 11.47
CA ILE A 122 12.69 4.03 10.45
C ILE A 122 13.03 5.52 10.50
N ARG A 123 12.27 6.34 11.27
CA ARG A 123 12.40 7.81 11.25
C ARG A 123 13.81 8.31 11.55
N ALA A 124 14.52 7.66 12.47
CA ALA A 124 15.87 8.05 12.85
C ALA A 124 16.93 7.76 11.77
N ASP A 125 16.61 6.86 10.83
CA ASP A 125 17.54 6.41 9.80
C ASP A 125 17.44 7.20 8.50
N VAL A 126 16.46 8.12 8.39
CA VAL A 126 16.14 8.85 7.16
C VAL A 126 16.12 10.36 7.35
N ASP A 127 16.43 11.08 6.29
CA ASP A 127 16.39 12.54 6.24
C ASP A 127 15.01 13.04 5.79
N LEU A 128 14.32 12.25 4.93
CA LEU A 128 12.98 12.49 4.42
C LEU A 128 12.15 11.22 4.56
N LEU A 129 10.92 11.34 5.10
CA LEU A 129 10.00 10.21 5.26
C LEU A 129 8.68 10.47 4.53
N ILE A 130 8.36 9.62 3.59
CA ILE A 130 7.16 9.67 2.75
C ILE A 130 6.24 8.53 3.14
N VAL A 131 4.95 8.83 3.30
CA VAL A 131 3.89 7.81 3.42
C VAL A 131 3.04 7.80 2.16
N ALA A 132 3.02 6.67 1.48
CA ALA A 132 2.15 6.40 0.33
C ALA A 132 0.95 5.57 0.82
N TYR A 133 -0.13 6.23 1.16
CA TYR A 133 -1.36 5.63 1.64
C TYR A 133 -2.42 5.57 0.53
N HIS A 134 -2.96 4.38 0.26
CA HIS A 134 -4.08 4.19 -0.64
C HIS A 134 -5.39 4.19 0.14
N GLY A 135 -6.02 5.35 0.21
CA GLY A 135 -7.30 5.68 0.85
C GLY A 135 -7.58 7.16 0.63
N GLY A 136 -8.71 7.63 1.10
CA GLY A 136 -9.12 9.02 0.95
C GLY A 136 -8.90 9.87 2.21
N ILE A 137 -9.40 11.10 2.15
CA ILE A 137 -9.35 12.09 3.23
C ILE A 137 -10.74 12.20 3.85
N GLU A 138 -10.86 11.85 5.13
CA GLU A 138 -12.14 11.77 5.87
C GLU A 138 -12.61 13.10 6.47
N CYS A 139 -11.75 14.10 6.49
CA CYS A 139 -12.03 15.38 7.11
C CYS A 139 -11.68 16.56 6.19
N ASP A 140 -12.32 17.70 6.41
CA ASP A 140 -11.86 18.97 5.88
C ASP A 140 -10.50 19.32 6.48
N MET A 141 -9.51 19.55 5.64
CA MET A 141 -8.12 19.73 6.05
C MET A 141 -7.87 20.98 6.90
N ALA A 142 -8.70 22.01 6.76
CA ALA A 142 -8.54 23.28 7.49
C ALA A 142 -9.20 23.21 8.87
N SER A 143 -10.37 22.61 8.97
CA SER A 143 -11.18 22.60 10.18
C SER A 143 -11.11 21.29 10.97
N GLY A 144 -10.63 20.20 10.38
CA GLY A 144 -10.65 18.85 10.94
C GLY A 144 -12.05 18.27 11.09
N ARG A 145 -13.08 18.90 10.50
CA ARG A 145 -14.45 18.40 10.60
C ARG A 145 -14.64 17.22 9.65
N PRO A 146 -15.27 16.13 10.10
CA PRO A 146 -15.62 15.03 9.22
C PRO A 146 -16.44 15.48 8.01
N THR A 147 -16.09 15.02 6.82
CA THR A 147 -16.81 15.29 5.56
C THR A 147 -17.70 14.13 5.15
N GLN A 148 -17.55 12.99 5.83
CA GLN A 148 -18.27 11.75 5.54
C GLN A 148 -18.41 10.88 6.80
N TYR A 149 -19.20 9.81 6.69
CA TYR A 149 -19.27 8.81 7.75
C TYR A 149 -17.95 8.05 7.87
N ASP A 150 -17.54 7.74 9.09
CA ASP A 150 -16.35 6.93 9.35
C ASP A 150 -16.65 5.46 8.99
N THR A 151 -16.16 5.05 7.84
CA THR A 151 -16.21 3.67 7.33
C THR A 151 -14.89 2.93 7.55
N GLY A 152 -13.86 3.62 8.05
CA GLY A 152 -12.50 3.13 8.12
C GLY A 152 -11.78 3.08 6.75
N GLU A 153 -12.46 3.51 5.66
CA GLU A 153 -11.86 3.53 4.32
C GLU A 153 -10.87 4.68 4.17
N ASP A 154 -11.28 5.87 4.59
CA ASP A 154 -10.52 7.10 4.44
C ASP A 154 -9.94 7.52 5.78
N GLN A 155 -8.61 7.61 5.90
CA GLN A 155 -7.92 7.90 7.15
C GLN A 155 -6.71 8.84 6.97
N ALA A 156 -6.59 9.49 5.81
CA ALA A 156 -5.41 10.31 5.52
C ALA A 156 -5.27 11.51 6.46
N TYR A 157 -6.37 12.16 6.86
CA TYR A 157 -6.33 13.24 7.84
C TYR A 157 -5.85 12.74 9.21
N ARG A 158 -6.34 11.60 9.69
CA ARG A 158 -5.91 10.98 10.94
C ARG A 158 -4.43 10.63 10.92
N ILE A 159 -3.94 10.05 9.80
CA ILE A 159 -2.52 9.74 9.60
C ILE A 159 -1.69 11.02 9.75
N LEU A 160 -2.01 12.07 8.99
CA LEU A 160 -1.25 13.31 8.96
C LEU A 160 -1.30 14.08 10.28
N SER A 161 -2.45 14.06 10.97
CA SER A 161 -2.65 14.84 12.20
C SER A 161 -2.12 14.13 13.46
N THR A 162 -1.93 12.81 13.43
CA THR A 162 -1.59 12.04 14.63
C THR A 162 -0.24 11.33 14.59
N ILE A 163 0.40 11.24 13.43
CA ILE A 163 1.71 10.58 13.29
C ILE A 163 2.78 11.63 13.02
N PRO A 164 3.62 11.95 14.02
CA PRO A 164 4.70 12.91 13.83
C PRO A 164 5.82 12.31 12.97
N GLY A 165 6.57 13.17 12.28
CA GLY A 165 7.76 12.79 11.53
C GLY A 165 7.51 12.31 10.10
N ILE A 166 6.31 12.49 9.57
CA ILE A 166 6.02 12.43 8.13
C ILE A 166 6.34 13.81 7.55
N ASP A 167 7.06 13.86 6.40
CA ASP A 167 7.51 15.11 5.76
C ASP A 167 6.67 15.50 4.54
#